data_60b6dffbe4c66c6378a7335da3ad3c30
#
_entry.id   60b6dffbe4c66c6378a7335da3ad3c30
#
_cell.length_a   1.000
_cell.length_b   1.000
_cell.length_c   1.000
_cell.angle_alpha   90.00
_cell.angle_beta   90.00
_cell.angle_gamma   90.00
#
_symmetry.space_group_name_H-M   'P 1'
#
loop_
_entity.id
_entity.type
_entity.pdbx_description
1 polymer ?
#
loop_
_entity_poly.entity_id
_entity_poly.type
_entity_poly.pdbx_seq_one_letter_code
_entity_poly.pdbx_strand_id
1 'polypeptide(L)'
;YYKNLVIDWGGSAASEELKNIQGGYLKSEDGSYPVHMEINQRKFFDISLPEVRGWWLADAMRMLSDPSIDGLFVDANVKILVGSYFAQGQKTGAKKAKQIIEGYEKLLTRFDKELRNEHLIFANIVRARFKDGGLGYMTHFDGSYMETFEHNVGGVSKKDYVAQNIAHGQKTAREGKILAFTLEVEQALNEAASRVGDDFEADQTFNDRLNYATAIFLVMAEKHSYFLPHSGYGVTKNNHLWRKTPSVFKQKLGPPKGPATKKGYIYTREFEHCSVWLDIQNEKATLTWK
;
A
#
# COMPACT_ATOMS: atom_id res chain seq x y z
N TYR A 1 -10.70 -5.00 8.67
CA TYR A 1 -11.12 -3.63 8.98
C TYR A 1 -10.02 -2.62 8.63
N TYR A 2 -10.36 -1.54 7.91
CA TYR A 2 -9.43 -0.44 7.61
C TYR A 2 -9.29 0.51 8.78
N LYS A 3 -8.05 0.81 9.18
CA LYS A 3 -7.77 1.78 10.23
C LYS A 3 -6.55 2.64 9.90
N ASN A 4 -6.74 3.95 9.90
CA ASN A 4 -5.66 4.90 9.66
C ASN A 4 -4.88 5.19 10.94
N LEU A 5 -3.57 5.43 10.83
CA LEU A 5 -2.69 5.69 11.98
C LEU A 5 -2.65 7.14 12.41
N VAL A 6 -3.04 8.06 11.56
CA VAL A 6 -2.88 9.49 11.84
C VAL A 6 -4.01 10.37 11.31
N ILE A 7 -4.89 9.87 10.41
CA ILE A 7 -5.97 10.66 9.82
C ILE A 7 -7.30 10.26 10.43
N ASP A 8 -8.01 11.24 10.98
CA ASP A 8 -9.42 11.08 11.35
C ASP A 8 -10.31 11.31 10.14
N TRP A 9 -10.88 10.22 9.62
CA TRP A 9 -11.81 10.29 8.49
C TRP A 9 -13.19 10.82 8.90
N GLY A 10 -13.44 10.98 10.20
CA GLY A 10 -14.69 11.50 10.75
C GLY A 10 -15.89 10.56 10.60
N GLY A 11 -17.00 10.94 11.20
CA GLY A 11 -18.29 10.26 11.01
C GLY A 11 -18.44 8.93 11.76
N SER A 12 -17.48 8.54 12.61
CA SER A 12 -17.56 7.34 13.44
C SER A 12 -17.70 7.69 14.92
N ALA A 13 -18.20 6.74 15.73
CA ALA A 13 -18.22 6.88 17.18
C ALA A 13 -16.81 7.14 17.75
N ALA A 14 -15.79 6.48 17.18
CA ALA A 14 -14.41 6.69 17.56
C ALA A 14 -13.94 8.14 17.30
N SER A 15 -14.37 8.77 16.20
CA SER A 15 -14.07 10.18 15.93
C SER A 15 -14.69 11.11 16.97
N GLU A 16 -15.88 10.80 17.49
CA GLU A 16 -16.50 11.58 18.57
C GLU A 16 -15.76 11.38 19.91
N GLU A 17 -15.33 10.16 20.22
CA GLU A 17 -14.51 9.88 21.41
C GLU A 17 -13.17 10.64 21.37
N LEU A 18 -12.51 10.71 20.21
CA LEU A 18 -11.25 11.43 20.02
C LEU A 18 -11.37 12.93 20.36
N LYS A 19 -12.51 13.55 20.09
CA LYS A 19 -12.75 14.98 20.43
C LYS A 19 -12.66 15.27 21.94
N ASN A 20 -12.91 14.27 22.77
CA ASN A 20 -12.85 14.38 24.21
C ASN A 20 -11.43 14.21 24.78
N ILE A 21 -10.47 13.80 23.95
CA ILE A 21 -9.06 13.69 24.37
C ILE A 21 -8.40 15.07 24.25
N GLN A 22 -7.94 15.62 25.36
CA GLN A 22 -7.24 16.89 25.36
C GLN A 22 -5.97 16.82 24.49
N GLY A 23 -5.90 17.67 23.47
CA GLY A 23 -4.80 17.66 22.49
C GLY A 23 -4.82 16.48 21.54
N GLY A 24 -5.92 15.72 21.45
CA GLY A 24 -6.06 14.54 20.61
C GLY A 24 -5.84 14.81 19.12
N TYR A 25 -6.16 16.01 18.67
CA TYR A 25 -5.81 16.46 17.31
C TYR A 25 -4.46 17.16 17.25
N LEU A 26 -3.67 16.80 16.24
CA LEU A 26 -2.35 17.35 15.96
C LEU A 26 -2.47 18.85 15.66
N LYS A 27 -1.53 19.64 16.18
CA LYS A 27 -1.38 21.06 15.87
C LYS A 27 -0.07 21.36 15.18
N SER A 28 -0.09 22.29 14.24
CA SER A 28 1.09 22.94 13.67
C SER A 28 1.73 23.88 14.71
N GLU A 29 2.96 24.35 14.43
CA GLU A 29 3.69 25.29 15.34
C GLU A 29 2.94 26.60 15.55
N ASP A 30 2.15 27.05 14.57
CA ASP A 30 1.30 28.24 14.66
C ASP A 30 -0.03 28.02 15.42
N GLY A 31 -0.25 26.81 15.95
CA GLY A 31 -1.46 26.42 16.66
C GLY A 31 -2.64 26.01 15.78
N SER A 32 -2.52 26.10 14.47
CA SER A 32 -3.56 25.63 13.52
C SER A 32 -3.65 24.10 13.51
N TYR A 33 -4.78 23.58 13.01
CA TYR A 33 -4.95 22.15 12.78
C TYR A 33 -4.61 21.82 11.32
N PRO A 34 -3.53 21.10 11.04
CA PRO A 34 -3.26 20.64 9.67
C PRO A 34 -4.33 19.67 9.21
N VAL A 35 -4.66 19.73 7.92
CA VAL A 35 -5.67 18.87 7.29
C VAL A 35 -5.08 18.08 6.14
N HIS A 36 -5.50 16.81 6.01
CA HIS A 36 -5.04 15.94 4.94
C HIS A 36 -5.69 16.30 3.60
N MET A 37 -6.97 16.61 3.62
CA MET A 37 -7.75 17.03 2.46
C MET A 37 -8.51 18.31 2.78
N GLU A 38 -8.23 19.38 2.04
CA GLU A 38 -8.90 20.67 2.24
C GLU A 38 -10.41 20.57 2.04
N ILE A 39 -10.87 19.82 1.03
CA ILE A 39 -12.30 19.67 0.69
C ILE A 39 -13.09 19.08 1.87
N ASN A 40 -12.52 18.10 2.59
CA ASN A 40 -13.22 17.39 3.65
C ASN A 40 -12.73 17.73 5.06
N GLN A 41 -11.77 18.66 5.20
CA GLN A 41 -11.19 19.11 6.48
C GLN A 41 -10.77 17.94 7.38
N ARG A 42 -10.18 16.86 6.80
CA ARG A 42 -9.75 15.67 7.54
C ARG A 42 -8.54 15.98 8.39
N LYS A 43 -8.74 16.03 9.70
CA LYS A 43 -7.69 16.37 10.69
C LYS A 43 -6.77 15.18 10.95
N PHE A 44 -5.57 15.50 11.39
CA PHE A 44 -4.66 14.51 11.94
C PHE A 44 -4.86 14.37 13.45
N PHE A 45 -4.82 13.14 13.97
CA PHE A 45 -4.73 12.93 15.40
C PHE A 45 -3.27 12.73 15.85
N ASP A 46 -2.97 12.99 17.10
CA ASP A 46 -1.61 13.02 17.62
C ASP A 46 -1.23 11.73 18.35
N ILE A 47 -0.71 10.74 17.60
CA ILE A 47 -0.25 9.45 18.16
C ILE A 47 0.97 9.58 19.08
N SER A 48 1.59 10.75 19.21
CA SER A 48 2.64 10.96 20.21
C SER A 48 2.08 10.89 21.63
N LEU A 49 0.76 11.11 21.80
CA LEU A 49 0.08 11.08 23.10
C LEU A 49 -0.33 9.65 23.49
N PRO A 50 -0.05 9.21 24.72
CA PRO A 50 -0.47 7.88 25.21
C PRO A 50 -1.98 7.65 25.13
N GLU A 51 -2.77 8.70 25.45
CA GLU A 51 -4.24 8.66 25.45
C GLU A 51 -4.78 8.38 24.02
N VAL A 52 -4.19 9.03 23.01
CA VAL A 52 -4.56 8.81 21.59
C VAL A 52 -4.20 7.39 21.14
N ARG A 53 -3.04 6.87 21.54
CA ARG A 53 -2.69 5.46 21.27
C ARG A 53 -3.63 4.48 21.97
N GLY A 54 -4.01 4.77 23.22
CA GLY A 54 -5.00 4.00 23.96
C GLY A 54 -6.34 3.96 23.27
N TRP A 55 -6.86 5.13 22.87
CA TRP A 55 -8.08 5.28 22.10
C TRP A 55 -8.01 4.49 20.77
N TRP A 56 -6.91 4.63 20.03
CA TRP A 56 -6.74 3.95 18.75
C TRP A 56 -6.83 2.42 18.89
N LEU A 57 -6.17 1.86 19.92
CA LEU A 57 -6.20 0.42 20.20
C LEU A 57 -7.55 -0.05 20.71
N ALA A 58 -8.19 0.70 21.60
CA ALA A 58 -9.51 0.36 22.10
C ALA A 58 -10.53 0.25 20.96
N ASP A 59 -10.48 1.19 20.00
CA ASP A 59 -11.33 1.13 18.82
C ASP A 59 -10.97 -0.05 17.91
N ALA A 60 -9.67 -0.33 17.70
CA ALA A 60 -9.24 -1.49 16.93
C ALA A 60 -9.75 -2.81 17.54
N MET A 61 -9.60 -2.98 18.85
CA MET A 61 -10.07 -4.17 19.58
C MET A 61 -11.60 -4.29 19.53
N ARG A 62 -12.33 -3.18 19.66
CA ARG A 62 -13.78 -3.16 19.52
C ARG A 62 -14.22 -3.67 18.14
N MET A 63 -13.54 -3.26 17.08
CA MET A 63 -13.85 -3.73 15.72
C MET A 63 -13.48 -5.21 15.53
N LEU A 64 -12.32 -5.62 16.05
CA LEU A 64 -11.87 -7.01 15.97
C LEU A 64 -12.68 -7.98 16.85
N SER A 65 -13.49 -7.51 17.77
CA SER A 65 -14.43 -8.37 18.53
C SER A 65 -15.61 -8.87 17.69
N ASP A 66 -15.83 -8.32 16.49
CA ASP A 66 -16.79 -8.86 15.54
C ASP A 66 -16.20 -10.11 14.87
N PRO A 67 -16.84 -11.28 14.98
CA PRO A 67 -16.33 -12.54 14.45
C PRO A 67 -16.25 -12.59 12.92
N SER A 68 -16.80 -11.61 12.22
CA SER A 68 -16.67 -11.47 10.76
C SER A 68 -15.41 -10.73 10.32
N ILE A 69 -14.60 -10.22 11.26
CA ILE A 69 -13.38 -9.44 10.99
C ILE A 69 -12.16 -10.24 11.37
N ASP A 70 -11.41 -10.71 10.38
CA ASP A 70 -10.18 -11.50 10.57
C ASP A 70 -8.94 -10.65 10.96
N GLY A 71 -8.99 -9.33 10.74
CA GLY A 71 -7.83 -8.49 11.03
C GLY A 71 -7.96 -7.01 10.66
N LEU A 72 -6.85 -6.31 10.77
CA LEU A 72 -6.73 -4.88 10.46
C LEU A 72 -5.91 -4.63 9.21
N PHE A 73 -6.37 -3.70 8.39
CA PHE A 73 -5.54 -3.00 7.41
C PHE A 73 -5.12 -1.64 7.97
N VAL A 74 -3.84 -1.54 8.32
CA VAL A 74 -3.25 -0.37 8.99
C VAL A 74 -2.62 0.54 7.95
N ASP A 75 -3.20 1.70 7.73
CA ASP A 75 -2.76 2.66 6.72
C ASP A 75 -2.03 3.87 7.31
N ALA A 76 -1.38 4.66 6.44
CA ALA A 76 -0.60 5.86 6.73
C ALA A 76 0.75 5.64 7.43
N ASN A 77 1.27 4.41 7.51
CA ASN A 77 2.62 4.15 8.00
C ASN A 77 3.66 4.98 7.25
N VAL A 78 3.53 5.06 5.92
CA VAL A 78 4.43 5.84 5.05
C VAL A 78 4.48 7.32 5.46
N LYS A 79 3.35 7.92 5.86
CA LYS A 79 3.31 9.33 6.29
C LYS A 79 4.12 9.57 7.57
N ILE A 80 4.11 8.62 8.49
CA ILE A 80 4.87 8.68 9.74
C ILE A 80 6.37 8.56 9.46
N LEU A 81 6.75 7.61 8.61
CA LEU A 81 8.14 7.26 8.35
C LEU A 81 8.86 8.23 7.39
N VAL A 82 8.12 9.03 6.62
CA VAL A 82 8.71 10.14 5.85
C VAL A 82 8.94 11.33 6.78
N GLY A 83 10.16 11.49 7.29
CA GLY A 83 10.50 12.46 8.33
C GLY A 83 10.12 13.92 8.03
N SER A 84 10.08 14.33 6.75
CA SER A 84 9.64 15.67 6.34
C SER A 84 8.11 15.83 6.29
N TYR A 85 7.34 14.74 6.28
CA TYR A 85 5.89 14.83 6.10
C TYR A 85 5.21 15.62 7.21
N PHE A 86 5.50 15.31 8.47
CA PHE A 86 4.94 16.06 9.60
C PHE A 86 5.75 17.32 9.90
N ALA A 87 7.08 17.24 9.92
CA ALA A 87 7.90 18.37 10.30
C ALA A 87 7.69 19.59 9.41
N GLN A 88 7.78 19.39 8.09
CA GLN A 88 7.69 20.46 7.09
C GLN A 88 6.30 20.51 6.44
N GLY A 89 5.79 19.36 5.96
CA GLY A 89 4.53 19.30 5.24
C GLY A 89 3.33 19.69 6.10
N GLN A 90 3.28 19.26 7.36
CA GLN A 90 2.23 19.62 8.32
C GLN A 90 2.66 20.72 9.30
N LYS A 91 3.85 21.30 9.11
CA LYS A 91 4.41 22.41 9.91
C LYS A 91 4.40 22.15 11.41
N THR A 92 4.62 20.89 11.83
CA THR A 92 4.61 20.53 13.26
C THR A 92 5.98 20.71 13.92
N GLY A 93 7.03 21.01 13.14
CA GLY A 93 8.39 21.09 13.59
C GLY A 93 9.06 19.72 13.81
N ALA A 94 10.39 19.72 13.81
CA ALA A 94 11.19 18.49 13.90
C ALA A 94 10.99 17.73 15.21
N LYS A 95 10.83 18.45 16.33
CA LYS A 95 10.63 17.84 17.65
C LYS A 95 9.32 17.04 17.71
N LYS A 96 8.22 17.60 17.23
CA LYS A 96 6.91 16.92 17.21
C LYS A 96 6.93 15.74 16.24
N ALA A 97 7.52 15.89 15.05
CA ALA A 97 7.66 14.80 14.09
C ALA A 97 8.41 13.61 14.70
N LYS A 98 9.49 13.84 15.46
CA LYS A 98 10.20 12.80 16.20
C LYS A 98 9.31 12.13 17.24
N GLN A 99 8.54 12.89 18.01
CA GLN A 99 7.59 12.35 19.00
C GLN A 99 6.50 11.49 18.36
N ILE A 100 6.04 11.83 17.14
CA ILE A 100 5.08 11.02 16.37
C ILE A 100 5.69 9.67 16.02
N ILE A 101 6.96 9.63 15.54
CA ILE A 101 7.68 8.37 15.25
C ILE A 101 7.84 7.53 16.52
N GLU A 102 8.29 8.12 17.62
CA GLU A 102 8.39 7.42 18.92
C GLU A 102 7.03 6.88 19.41
N GLY A 103 5.96 7.65 19.18
CA GLY A 103 4.60 7.22 19.48
C GLY A 103 4.15 6.04 18.63
N TYR A 104 4.50 6.05 17.37
CA TYR A 104 4.25 4.96 16.43
C TYR A 104 4.96 3.67 16.88
N GLU A 105 6.24 3.73 17.19
CA GLU A 105 7.01 2.57 17.67
C GLU A 105 6.41 1.96 18.95
N LYS A 106 5.97 2.82 19.89
CA LYS A 106 5.25 2.38 21.09
C LYS A 106 3.92 1.71 20.78
N LEU A 107 3.20 2.21 19.75
CA LEU A 107 1.95 1.61 19.29
C LEU A 107 2.19 0.24 18.66
N LEU A 108 3.22 0.09 17.82
CA LEU A 108 3.58 -1.19 17.20
C LEU A 108 3.95 -2.27 18.23
N THR A 109 4.67 -1.90 19.29
CA THR A 109 4.98 -2.83 20.38
C THR A 109 3.70 -3.37 21.06
N ARG A 110 2.64 -2.58 21.10
CA ARG A 110 1.33 -3.01 21.62
C ARG A 110 0.59 -3.92 20.61
N PHE A 111 0.77 -3.75 19.31
CA PHE A 111 0.19 -4.67 18.32
C PHE A 111 0.61 -6.12 18.58
N ASP A 112 1.88 -6.34 18.85
CA ASP A 112 2.41 -7.68 19.10
C ASP A 112 1.77 -8.36 20.31
N LYS A 113 1.40 -7.56 21.33
CA LYS A 113 0.84 -8.06 22.58
C LYS A 113 -0.68 -8.20 22.56
N GLU A 114 -1.37 -7.24 21.92
CA GLU A 114 -2.79 -7.03 22.09
C GLU A 114 -3.62 -7.46 20.87
N LEU A 115 -3.01 -7.54 19.68
CA LEU A 115 -3.77 -7.78 18.44
C LEU A 115 -3.31 -9.03 17.68
N ARG A 116 -2.01 -9.26 17.52
CA ARG A 116 -1.47 -10.26 16.59
C ARG A 116 -1.71 -11.73 16.96
N ASN A 117 -2.01 -12.04 18.20
CA ASN A 117 -2.18 -13.45 18.60
C ASN A 117 -3.42 -14.10 17.97
N GLU A 118 -4.43 -13.30 17.64
CA GLU A 118 -5.73 -13.79 17.17
C GLU A 118 -6.14 -13.19 15.83
N HIS A 119 -5.46 -12.12 15.36
CA HIS A 119 -5.86 -11.36 14.19
C HIS A 119 -4.70 -11.07 13.25
N LEU A 120 -5.00 -10.99 11.96
CA LEU A 120 -4.04 -10.54 10.95
C LEU A 120 -3.86 -9.03 11.02
N ILE A 121 -2.61 -8.57 11.06
CA ILE A 121 -2.28 -7.15 10.98
C ILE A 121 -1.54 -6.87 9.68
N PHE A 122 -2.22 -6.23 8.76
CA PHE A 122 -1.75 -5.94 7.41
C PHE A 122 -1.52 -4.44 7.23
N ALA A 123 -0.39 -4.02 6.68
CA ALA A 123 -0.01 -2.61 6.63
C ALA A 123 0.28 -2.10 5.22
N ASN A 124 0.05 -0.81 4.99
CA ASN A 124 0.60 -0.09 3.85
C ASN A 124 1.93 0.52 4.27
N ILE A 125 3.04 -0.23 4.12
CA ILE A 125 4.35 0.18 4.66
C ILE A 125 5.54 -0.09 3.73
N VAL A 126 5.59 -1.24 3.04
CA VAL A 126 6.73 -1.57 2.18
C VAL A 126 6.74 -0.65 0.95
N ARG A 127 7.77 0.19 0.86
CA ARG A 127 7.90 1.19 -0.21
C ARG A 127 9.31 1.72 -0.36
N ALA A 128 9.79 1.89 -1.59
CA ALA A 128 11.13 2.41 -1.90
C ALA A 128 11.38 3.89 -1.48
N ARG A 129 10.42 4.53 -0.82
CA ARG A 129 10.59 5.87 -0.22
C ARG A 129 11.56 5.91 0.95
N PHE A 130 11.79 4.77 1.58
CA PHE A 130 12.68 4.63 2.74
C PHE A 130 13.95 3.93 2.33
N LYS A 131 15.03 4.20 3.03
CA LYS A 131 16.33 3.56 2.78
C LYS A 131 16.26 2.03 2.83
N ASP A 132 15.49 1.49 3.78
CA ASP A 132 15.28 0.05 3.97
C ASP A 132 13.94 -0.44 3.41
N GLY A 133 13.18 0.41 2.72
CA GLY A 133 11.86 0.07 2.20
C GLY A 133 10.78 -0.15 3.26
N GLY A 134 10.99 0.23 4.51
CA GLY A 134 10.10 -0.06 5.64
C GLY A 134 10.21 -1.50 6.16
N LEU A 135 11.17 -2.28 5.65
CA LEU A 135 11.34 -3.71 5.98
C LEU A 135 11.65 -3.95 7.47
N GLY A 136 12.32 -3.01 8.14
CA GLY A 136 12.59 -3.10 9.57
C GLY A 136 11.33 -3.20 10.44
N TYR A 137 10.22 -2.63 9.97
CA TYR A 137 8.93 -2.66 10.67
C TYR A 137 8.08 -3.89 10.34
N MET A 138 8.46 -4.70 9.33
CA MET A 138 7.68 -5.88 8.92
C MET A 138 7.60 -6.98 9.98
N THR A 139 8.42 -6.92 11.03
CA THR A 139 8.29 -7.79 12.20
C THR A 139 6.97 -7.62 12.94
N HIS A 140 6.36 -6.43 12.87
CA HIS A 140 5.09 -6.09 13.52
C HIS A 140 3.86 -6.40 12.67
N PHE A 141 4.03 -6.83 11.41
CA PHE A 141 2.95 -7.04 10.46
C PHE A 141 3.01 -8.42 9.82
N ASP A 142 1.84 -8.94 9.45
CA ASP A 142 1.71 -10.21 8.75
C ASP A 142 1.84 -10.06 7.23
N GLY A 143 1.73 -8.83 6.75
CA GLY A 143 1.91 -8.51 5.35
C GLY A 143 1.93 -7.03 5.04
N SER A 144 2.21 -6.71 3.78
CA SER A 144 2.17 -5.33 3.29
C SER A 144 1.38 -5.19 2.01
N TYR A 145 0.59 -4.12 1.97
CA TYR A 145 0.06 -3.55 0.75
C TYR A 145 1.13 -2.67 0.10
N MET A 146 1.32 -2.83 -1.20
CA MET A 146 2.25 -2.03 -1.99
C MET A 146 1.48 -1.28 -3.06
N GLU A 147 1.38 0.02 -2.91
CA GLU A 147 0.77 0.95 -3.87
C GLU A 147 1.79 2.00 -4.34
N THR A 148 1.40 2.83 -5.29
CA THR A 148 2.24 3.93 -5.77
C THR A 148 3.62 3.44 -6.24
N PHE A 149 3.61 2.32 -6.95
CA PHE A 149 4.78 1.52 -7.26
C PHE A 149 5.74 2.18 -8.26
N GLU A 150 5.25 3.10 -9.07
CA GLU A 150 5.97 3.76 -10.15
C GLU A 150 6.16 5.26 -9.91
N HIS A 151 6.53 5.66 -8.70
CA HIS A 151 6.80 7.06 -8.44
C HIS A 151 8.24 7.48 -8.76
N ASN A 152 8.36 8.74 -9.12
CA ASN A 152 9.64 9.45 -9.12
C ASN A 152 9.69 10.28 -7.85
N VAL A 153 10.54 9.92 -6.90
CA VAL A 153 10.60 10.54 -5.59
C VAL A 153 12.04 10.90 -5.23
N GLY A 154 12.26 12.16 -4.83
CA GLY A 154 13.51 12.57 -4.22
C GLY A 154 14.75 12.43 -5.10
N GLY A 155 14.61 12.62 -6.42
CA GLY A 155 15.73 12.50 -7.36
C GLY A 155 16.07 11.07 -7.79
N VAL A 156 15.33 10.07 -7.31
CA VAL A 156 15.44 8.69 -7.78
C VAL A 156 14.66 8.54 -9.09
N SER A 157 15.26 7.97 -10.12
CA SER A 157 14.56 7.72 -11.39
C SER A 157 13.41 6.73 -11.21
N LYS A 158 12.37 6.81 -12.07
CA LYS A 158 11.23 5.86 -12.03
C LYS A 158 11.72 4.41 -12.05
N LYS A 159 12.64 4.06 -12.97
CA LYS A 159 13.17 2.70 -13.09
C LYS A 159 13.92 2.23 -11.83
N ASP A 160 14.68 3.11 -11.18
CA ASP A 160 15.39 2.77 -9.95
C ASP A 160 14.41 2.60 -8.78
N TYR A 161 13.38 3.43 -8.72
CA TYR A 161 12.31 3.32 -7.74
C TYR A 161 11.55 2.00 -7.89
N VAL A 162 11.17 1.64 -9.13
CA VAL A 162 10.53 0.35 -9.44
C VAL A 162 11.45 -0.83 -9.10
N ALA A 163 12.75 -0.74 -9.47
CA ALA A 163 13.71 -1.79 -9.13
C ALA A 163 13.87 -2.01 -7.63
N GLN A 164 13.88 -0.93 -6.83
CA GLN A 164 13.92 -1.01 -5.37
C GLN A 164 12.63 -1.61 -4.81
N ASN A 165 11.46 -1.19 -5.31
CA ASN A 165 10.18 -1.77 -4.90
C ASN A 165 10.08 -3.26 -5.22
N ILE A 166 10.56 -3.71 -6.40
CA ILE A 166 10.64 -5.13 -6.73
C ILE A 166 11.51 -5.87 -5.70
N ALA A 167 12.69 -5.34 -5.38
CA ALA A 167 13.59 -5.97 -4.42
C ALA A 167 12.97 -6.08 -3.02
N HIS A 168 12.29 -5.02 -2.55
CA HIS A 168 11.60 -5.01 -1.27
C HIS A 168 10.39 -5.98 -1.26
N GLY A 169 9.60 -5.99 -2.33
CA GLY A 169 8.49 -6.94 -2.48
C GLY A 169 8.95 -8.39 -2.49
N GLN A 170 10.03 -8.70 -3.24
CA GLN A 170 10.63 -10.04 -3.26
C GLN A 170 11.09 -10.47 -1.87
N LYS A 171 11.75 -9.57 -1.12
CA LYS A 171 12.19 -9.89 0.24
C LYS A 171 11.00 -10.17 1.15
N THR A 172 10.01 -9.28 1.17
CA THR A 172 8.78 -9.44 1.97
C THR A 172 8.08 -10.77 1.67
N ALA A 173 7.89 -11.10 0.40
CA ALA A 173 7.21 -12.33 -0.03
C ALA A 173 7.99 -13.60 0.34
N ARG A 174 9.33 -13.59 0.18
CA ARG A 174 10.21 -14.74 0.52
C ARG A 174 10.29 -14.99 2.02
N GLU A 175 10.10 -13.97 2.85
CA GLU A 175 9.99 -14.11 4.30
C GLU A 175 8.63 -14.67 4.74
N GLY A 176 7.78 -15.08 3.80
CA GLY A 176 6.47 -15.69 4.05
C GLY A 176 5.38 -14.69 4.41
N LYS A 177 5.64 -13.40 4.28
CA LYS A 177 4.65 -12.36 4.54
C LYS A 177 3.63 -12.25 3.41
N ILE A 178 2.42 -11.82 3.73
CA ILE A 178 1.41 -11.49 2.73
C ILE A 178 1.87 -10.26 1.95
N LEU A 179 1.89 -10.37 0.64
CA LEU A 179 2.19 -9.27 -0.27
C LEU A 179 0.95 -8.96 -1.13
N ALA A 180 0.29 -7.85 -0.88
CA ALA A 180 -0.76 -7.35 -1.75
C ALA A 180 -0.21 -6.19 -2.59
N PHE A 181 -0.13 -6.42 -3.88
CA PHE A 181 0.41 -5.47 -4.85
C PHE A 181 -0.68 -4.85 -5.69
N THR A 182 -0.61 -3.55 -5.88
CA THR A 182 -1.48 -2.86 -6.82
C THR A 182 -0.67 -1.96 -7.74
N LEU A 183 -1.11 -1.87 -8.99
CA LEU A 183 -0.54 -0.98 -9.98
C LEU A 183 -1.63 -0.36 -10.84
N GLU A 184 -1.50 0.94 -11.06
CA GLU A 184 -2.40 1.70 -11.89
C GLU A 184 -2.21 1.35 -13.37
N VAL A 185 -3.33 1.06 -14.05
CA VAL A 185 -3.39 0.86 -15.50
C VAL A 185 -4.24 1.96 -16.16
N GLU A 186 -4.46 3.06 -15.45
CA GLU A 186 -5.44 4.10 -15.69
C GLU A 186 -5.20 4.93 -16.95
N GLN A 187 -3.95 5.20 -17.32
CA GLN A 187 -3.68 5.96 -18.56
C GLN A 187 -4.26 5.28 -19.79
N ALA A 188 -4.11 3.95 -19.85
CA ALA A 188 -4.71 3.14 -20.91
C ALA A 188 -6.25 3.08 -20.82
N LEU A 189 -6.82 3.19 -19.58
CA LEU A 189 -8.25 3.17 -19.37
C LEU A 189 -8.93 4.51 -19.60
N ASN A 190 -8.30 5.64 -19.33
CA ASN A 190 -8.87 6.96 -19.59
C ASN A 190 -9.06 7.22 -21.09
N GLU A 191 -8.14 6.74 -21.92
CA GLU A 191 -8.29 6.76 -23.36
C GLU A 191 -9.37 5.80 -23.85
N ALA A 192 -9.51 4.64 -23.21
CA ALA A 192 -10.52 3.65 -23.53
C ALA A 192 -11.88 3.97 -22.89
N ALA A 193 -11.93 4.56 -21.67
CA ALA A 193 -13.15 4.97 -20.98
C ALA A 193 -13.90 6.10 -21.73
N SER A 194 -13.21 6.89 -22.53
CA SER A 194 -13.88 7.83 -23.45
C SER A 194 -14.68 7.14 -24.58
N ARG A 195 -14.52 5.81 -24.72
CA ARG A 195 -15.14 4.97 -25.74
C ARG A 195 -16.23 4.04 -25.18
N VAL A 196 -16.76 4.29 -23.99
CA VAL A 196 -17.50 3.29 -23.22
C VAL A 196 -18.96 3.10 -23.64
N GLY A 197 -19.23 1.89 -24.04
CA GLY A 197 -20.40 1.08 -23.72
C GLY A 197 -19.99 -0.15 -22.88
N ASP A 198 -20.94 -1.05 -22.58
CA ASP A 198 -20.68 -2.30 -21.83
C ASP A 198 -19.71 -3.28 -22.53
N ASP A 199 -19.27 -2.96 -23.77
CA ASP A 199 -18.43 -3.75 -24.66
C ASP A 199 -17.00 -3.21 -24.73
N PHE A 200 -16.38 -2.90 -23.57
CA PHE A 200 -14.97 -2.53 -23.53
C PHE A 200 -14.11 -3.68 -24.10
N GLU A 201 -13.63 -3.53 -25.31
CA GLU A 201 -12.53 -4.30 -25.84
C GLU A 201 -11.21 -3.65 -25.45
N ALA A 202 -10.39 -4.39 -24.72
CA ALA A 202 -9.05 -3.95 -24.34
C ALA A 202 -8.22 -3.72 -25.60
N ASP A 203 -7.81 -2.47 -25.86
CA ASP A 203 -6.89 -2.16 -26.93
C ASP A 203 -5.45 -2.67 -26.60
N GLN A 204 -4.55 -2.57 -27.56
CA GLN A 204 -3.18 -3.04 -27.40
C GLN A 204 -2.45 -2.29 -26.28
N THR A 205 -2.69 -0.99 -26.13
CA THR A 205 -2.07 -0.14 -25.08
C THR A 205 -2.46 -0.61 -23.68
N PHE A 206 -3.74 -0.91 -23.47
CA PHE A 206 -4.23 -1.48 -22.22
C PHE A 206 -3.61 -2.85 -21.95
N ASN A 207 -3.58 -3.73 -22.95
CA ASN A 207 -3.03 -5.07 -22.82
C ASN A 207 -1.53 -5.03 -22.51
N ASP A 208 -0.77 -4.15 -23.16
CA ASP A 208 0.66 -3.97 -22.90
C ASP A 208 0.90 -3.48 -21.48
N ARG A 209 0.11 -2.52 -21.01
CA ARG A 209 0.17 -2.01 -19.64
C ARG A 209 -0.21 -3.06 -18.60
N LEU A 210 -1.27 -3.83 -18.84
CA LEU A 210 -1.68 -4.92 -17.97
C LEU A 210 -0.63 -6.03 -17.92
N ASN A 211 -0.04 -6.39 -19.06
CA ASN A 211 1.05 -7.36 -19.12
C ASN A 211 2.28 -6.89 -18.36
N TYR A 212 2.65 -5.62 -18.48
CA TYR A 212 3.74 -5.01 -17.71
C TYR A 212 3.47 -5.07 -16.21
N ALA A 213 2.30 -4.65 -15.75
CA ALA A 213 1.89 -4.68 -14.35
C ALA A 213 1.86 -6.12 -13.80
N THR A 214 1.33 -7.06 -14.59
CA THR A 214 1.30 -8.49 -14.25
C THR A 214 2.72 -9.07 -14.17
N ALA A 215 3.62 -8.71 -15.08
CA ALA A 215 5.01 -9.17 -15.05
C ALA A 215 5.76 -8.65 -13.82
N ILE A 216 5.55 -7.38 -13.41
CA ILE A 216 6.09 -6.84 -12.14
C ILE A 216 5.62 -7.70 -10.96
N PHE A 217 4.33 -7.99 -10.90
CA PHE A 217 3.79 -8.85 -9.84
C PHE A 217 4.43 -10.25 -9.87
N LEU A 218 4.48 -10.90 -11.02
CA LEU A 218 4.98 -12.26 -11.16
C LEU A 218 6.46 -12.41 -10.81
N VAL A 219 7.30 -11.39 -11.05
CA VAL A 219 8.71 -11.44 -10.63
C VAL A 219 8.89 -11.29 -9.12
N MET A 220 7.87 -10.79 -8.40
CA MET A 220 7.87 -10.67 -6.95
C MET A 220 7.12 -11.80 -6.23
N ALA A 221 6.10 -12.36 -6.88
CA ALA A 221 5.10 -13.21 -6.24
C ALA A 221 5.68 -14.48 -5.62
N GLU A 222 5.23 -14.78 -4.40
CA GLU A 222 5.40 -16.06 -3.71
C GLU A 222 4.02 -16.57 -3.25
N LYS A 223 3.96 -17.62 -2.43
CA LYS A 223 2.72 -18.33 -2.05
C LYS A 223 1.59 -17.40 -1.57
N HIS A 224 1.91 -16.35 -0.82
CA HIS A 224 0.95 -15.44 -0.21
C HIS A 224 0.96 -14.06 -0.85
N SER A 225 1.09 -14.03 -2.19
CA SER A 225 1.10 -12.78 -2.95
C SER A 225 -0.18 -12.61 -3.76
N TYR A 226 -0.71 -11.40 -3.77
CA TYR A 226 -1.98 -11.02 -4.40
C TYR A 226 -1.78 -9.78 -5.25
N PHE A 227 -2.48 -9.71 -6.39
CA PHE A 227 -2.38 -8.61 -7.33
C PHE A 227 -3.75 -8.05 -7.68
N LEU A 228 -3.87 -6.73 -7.63
CA LEU A 228 -5.01 -5.97 -8.11
C LEU A 228 -4.55 -4.88 -9.07
N PRO A 229 -4.71 -5.06 -10.39
CA PRO A 229 -4.62 -3.93 -11.31
C PRO A 229 -5.82 -3.01 -11.06
N HIS A 230 -5.61 -1.70 -11.02
CA HIS A 230 -6.70 -0.77 -10.76
C HIS A 230 -6.67 0.46 -11.67
N SER A 231 -7.84 1.10 -11.77
CA SER A 231 -8.06 2.38 -12.43
C SER A 231 -8.63 3.41 -11.47
N GLY A 232 -8.13 3.41 -10.24
CA GLY A 232 -8.63 4.21 -9.12
C GLY A 232 -9.32 3.35 -8.05
N TYR A 233 -9.56 3.94 -6.90
CA TYR A 233 -10.07 3.25 -5.71
C TYR A 233 -11.60 3.20 -5.61
N GLY A 234 -12.31 3.83 -6.53
CA GLY A 234 -13.77 3.87 -6.54
C GLY A 234 -14.39 2.86 -7.50
N VAL A 235 -15.42 2.15 -7.08
CA VAL A 235 -16.27 1.37 -7.98
C VAL A 235 -17.18 2.34 -8.73
N THR A 236 -16.77 2.76 -9.90
CA THR A 236 -17.54 3.63 -10.78
C THR A 236 -18.00 2.88 -12.03
N LYS A 237 -18.94 3.47 -12.78
CA LYS A 237 -19.38 2.89 -14.06
C LYS A 237 -18.23 2.69 -15.05
N ASN A 238 -17.16 3.48 -14.92
CA ASN A 238 -16.00 3.48 -15.80
C ASN A 238 -14.86 2.58 -15.29
N ASN A 239 -15.00 1.95 -14.12
CA ASN A 239 -13.96 1.10 -13.55
C ASN A 239 -14.19 -0.37 -13.96
N HIS A 240 -13.81 -0.71 -15.19
CA HIS A 240 -14.04 -2.03 -15.78
C HIS A 240 -13.30 -3.16 -15.07
N LEU A 241 -12.14 -2.89 -14.47
CA LEU A 241 -11.35 -3.90 -13.77
C LEU A 241 -12.04 -4.45 -12.52
N TRP A 242 -12.92 -3.67 -11.90
CA TRP A 242 -13.77 -4.15 -10.80
C TRP A 242 -14.92 -5.03 -11.27
N ARG A 243 -15.31 -4.92 -12.55
CA ARG A 243 -16.47 -5.59 -13.11
C ARG A 243 -16.12 -6.83 -13.96
N LYS A 244 -14.92 -6.84 -14.54
CA LYS A 244 -14.50 -7.89 -15.49
C LYS A 244 -13.08 -8.35 -15.21
N THR A 245 -12.94 -9.62 -14.84
CA THR A 245 -11.61 -10.22 -14.64
C THR A 245 -10.87 -10.34 -15.97
N PRO A 246 -9.68 -9.76 -16.11
CA PRO A 246 -8.87 -9.88 -17.32
C PRO A 246 -8.59 -11.34 -17.68
N SER A 247 -8.57 -11.65 -19.00
CA SER A 247 -8.37 -13.02 -19.48
C SER A 247 -7.03 -13.62 -19.04
N VAL A 248 -5.99 -12.79 -18.90
CA VAL A 248 -4.67 -13.22 -18.43
C VAL A 248 -4.72 -13.83 -17.01
N PHE A 249 -5.66 -13.44 -16.15
CA PHE A 249 -5.81 -14.00 -14.81
C PHE A 249 -6.56 -15.33 -14.77
N LYS A 250 -7.14 -15.76 -15.89
CA LYS A 250 -7.77 -17.07 -16.04
C LYS A 250 -6.79 -18.15 -16.51
N GLN A 251 -5.58 -17.75 -16.88
CA GLN A 251 -4.52 -18.67 -17.31
C GLN A 251 -3.98 -19.47 -16.12
N LYS A 252 -3.68 -20.74 -16.38
CA LYS A 252 -3.08 -21.62 -15.38
C LYS A 252 -1.59 -21.29 -15.26
N LEU A 253 -1.18 -20.70 -14.13
CA LEU A 253 0.21 -20.27 -13.91
C LEU A 253 1.12 -21.44 -13.47
N GLY A 254 0.66 -22.25 -12.53
CA GLY A 254 1.48 -23.25 -11.85
C GLY A 254 2.52 -22.64 -10.89
N PRO A 255 3.26 -23.49 -10.16
CA PRO A 255 4.29 -23.02 -9.24
C PRO A 255 5.48 -22.38 -9.97
N PRO A 256 6.22 -21.45 -9.33
CA PRO A 256 7.47 -20.94 -9.88
C PRO A 256 8.54 -22.04 -9.88
N LYS A 257 9.36 -22.11 -10.94
CA LYS A 257 10.50 -23.02 -11.06
C LYS A 257 11.74 -22.53 -10.32
N GLY A 258 11.69 -21.29 -9.81
CA GLY A 258 12.77 -20.67 -9.05
C GLY A 258 12.51 -19.17 -8.82
N PRO A 259 13.48 -18.51 -8.19
CA PRO A 259 13.44 -17.06 -8.02
C PRO A 259 13.57 -16.35 -9.37
N ALA A 260 13.09 -15.11 -9.44
CA ALA A 260 13.35 -14.24 -10.58
C ALA A 260 14.85 -13.94 -10.71
N THR A 261 15.37 -13.91 -11.93
CA THR A 261 16.73 -13.44 -12.24
C THR A 261 16.69 -11.98 -12.68
N LYS A 262 17.80 -11.25 -12.44
CA LYS A 262 17.92 -9.82 -12.81
C LYS A 262 19.24 -9.57 -13.52
N LYS A 263 19.17 -8.89 -14.68
CA LYS A 263 20.33 -8.36 -15.39
C LYS A 263 20.07 -6.90 -15.79
N GLY A 264 20.74 -5.96 -15.11
CA GLY A 264 20.41 -4.55 -15.25
C GLY A 264 18.97 -4.25 -14.79
N TYR A 265 18.14 -3.75 -15.70
CA TYR A 265 16.72 -3.48 -15.48
C TYR A 265 15.79 -4.54 -16.10
N ILE A 266 16.36 -5.65 -16.56
CA ILE A 266 15.63 -6.77 -17.12
C ILE A 266 15.49 -7.87 -16.07
N TYR A 267 14.27 -8.37 -15.89
CA TYR A 267 13.94 -9.48 -15.01
C TYR A 267 13.36 -10.63 -15.83
N THR A 268 13.69 -11.86 -15.45
CA THR A 268 13.04 -13.06 -15.99
C THR A 268 12.64 -14.00 -14.88
N ARG A 269 11.54 -14.72 -15.07
CA ARG A 269 11.09 -15.76 -14.14
C ARG A 269 10.34 -16.86 -14.88
N GLU A 270 10.59 -18.09 -14.49
CA GLU A 270 9.92 -19.27 -15.04
C GLU A 270 8.91 -19.82 -14.05
N PHE A 271 7.70 -20.10 -14.55
CA PHE A 271 6.66 -20.86 -13.89
C PHE A 271 6.40 -22.16 -14.64
N GLU A 272 5.60 -23.05 -14.07
CA GLU A 272 5.24 -24.30 -14.75
C GLU A 272 4.64 -24.04 -16.13
N HIS A 273 3.69 -23.10 -16.21
CA HIS A 273 2.93 -22.81 -17.43
C HIS A 273 3.15 -21.39 -18.01
N CYS A 274 4.08 -20.62 -17.47
CA CYS A 274 4.36 -19.27 -17.97
C CYS A 274 5.84 -18.93 -17.84
N SER A 275 6.38 -18.27 -18.87
CA SER A 275 7.69 -17.60 -18.84
C SER A 275 7.47 -16.10 -18.83
N VAL A 276 8.14 -15.40 -17.91
CA VAL A 276 8.03 -13.94 -17.73
C VAL A 276 9.32 -13.28 -18.15
N TRP A 277 9.23 -12.31 -19.04
CA TRP A 277 10.26 -11.35 -19.35
C TRP A 277 9.75 -9.93 -19.07
N LEU A 278 10.54 -9.11 -18.35
CA LEU A 278 10.17 -7.77 -17.91
C LEU A 278 11.36 -6.81 -18.07
N ASP A 279 11.19 -5.73 -18.81
CA ASP A 279 12.13 -4.61 -18.92
C ASP A 279 11.50 -3.36 -18.28
N ILE A 280 11.94 -3.05 -17.07
CA ILE A 280 11.40 -1.89 -16.33
C ILE A 280 11.96 -0.55 -16.81
N GLN A 281 13.05 -0.56 -17.60
CA GLN A 281 13.58 0.67 -18.17
C GLN A 281 12.74 1.18 -19.33
N ASN A 282 12.25 0.24 -20.18
CA ASN A 282 11.45 0.54 -21.36
C ASN A 282 9.95 0.27 -21.15
N GLU A 283 9.54 -0.11 -19.93
CA GLU A 283 8.16 -0.43 -19.54
C GLU A 283 7.52 -1.49 -20.44
N LYS A 284 8.29 -2.53 -20.76
CA LYS A 284 7.86 -3.64 -21.63
C LYS A 284 7.85 -4.96 -20.88
N ALA A 285 6.92 -5.82 -21.24
CA ALA A 285 6.87 -7.18 -20.72
C ALA A 285 6.32 -8.16 -21.75
N THR A 286 6.74 -9.43 -21.59
CA THR A 286 6.19 -10.56 -22.34
C THR A 286 5.85 -11.67 -21.36
N LEU A 287 4.61 -12.15 -21.45
CA LEU A 287 4.11 -13.32 -20.73
C LEU A 287 3.87 -14.41 -21.78
N THR A 288 4.73 -15.45 -21.79
CA THR A 288 4.61 -16.57 -22.71
C THR A 288 3.98 -17.74 -22.00
N TRP A 289 2.71 -18.02 -22.31
CA TRP A 289 1.94 -19.13 -21.75
C TRP A 289 2.25 -20.42 -22.53
N LYS A 290 2.30 -21.57 -21.81
CA LYS A 290 2.66 -22.90 -22.33
C LYS A 290 1.47 -23.82 -22.39
#